data_586a6e1642246adc4ef798627442252a
#
_entry.id   586a6e1642246adc4ef798627442252a
#
_cell.length_a   1.000
_cell.length_b   1.000
_cell.length_c   1.000
_cell.angle_alpha   90.00
_cell.angle_beta   90.00
_cell.angle_gamma   90.00
#
_symmetry.space_group_name_H-M   'P 1'
#
loop_
_entity.id
_entity.type
_entity.pdbx_description
1 polymer ?
#
loop_
_entity_poly.entity_id
_entity_poly.type
_entity_poly.pdbx_seq_one_letter_code
_entity_poly.pdbx_strand_id
1 'polypeptide(L)'
;GKKMSKSIGNVILPEEIIKQYGADIIRLWVAASDYTVDVHTSNAIFKQLSESYRKIRNTVRILLANLNDFDPKRDMVPVDQLADLDKWALSRLNNLVRDARASYDRYQFHIVYHDIHNFCSIDLSKLYIDITKDRLYCEAKDSVSRRAAQTVMYLVADDLIRLIAPILAFTSEEAWGYLPHTDTDNAESVFLNDLPSFRDEYSFKAIEDKYEAMFAYRDDVMKALELARADKKIGKSLDAHVVIYGAADNDAMKHFAEFASELPEIFMTSGATLSNDAAPATAFADTEHGIAVDVLPAKGEKCVRCWISTEHPEHDEDGQVLCARCKKALSC
;
A
#
# COMPACT_ATOMS: atom_id res chain seq x y z
N GLY A 1 0.25 1.82 36.48
CA GLY A 1 0.83 0.54 36.58
C GLY A 1 1.21 0.09 38.00
N LYS A 2 0.71 -1.07 38.38
CA LYS A 2 1.16 -1.73 39.63
C LYS A 2 1.96 -2.96 39.21
N LYS A 3 3.03 -3.27 39.98
CA LYS A 3 3.81 -4.50 39.76
C LYS A 3 2.88 -5.72 39.81
N MET A 4 3.00 -6.63 38.86
CA MET A 4 2.25 -7.89 38.88
C MET A 4 2.64 -8.72 40.10
N SER A 5 1.64 -9.21 40.82
CA SER A 5 1.82 -10.05 42.01
C SER A 5 0.66 -11.03 42.15
N LYS A 6 0.97 -12.29 42.48
CA LYS A 6 -0.04 -13.32 42.76
C LYS A 6 -0.95 -12.92 43.92
N SER A 7 -0.40 -12.25 44.92
CA SER A 7 -1.14 -11.80 46.12
C SER A 7 -2.15 -10.67 45.81
N ILE A 8 -1.93 -9.89 44.77
CA ILE A 8 -2.83 -8.82 44.30
C ILE A 8 -3.83 -9.38 43.26
N GLY A 9 -3.57 -10.56 42.69
CA GLY A 9 -4.43 -11.20 41.68
C GLY A 9 -4.41 -10.49 40.31
N ASN A 10 -3.35 -9.70 40.02
CA ASN A 10 -3.21 -8.94 38.79
C ASN A 10 -2.22 -9.56 37.79
N VAL A 11 -1.92 -10.85 37.94
CA VAL A 11 -1.03 -11.59 37.04
C VAL A 11 -1.82 -11.97 35.78
N ILE A 12 -1.28 -11.63 34.62
CA ILE A 12 -1.79 -12.07 33.31
C ILE A 12 -0.92 -13.28 32.88
N LEU A 13 -1.55 -14.41 32.64
CA LEU A 13 -0.87 -15.62 32.22
C LEU A 13 -0.76 -15.65 30.68
N PRO A 14 0.43 -16.02 30.14
CA PRO A 14 0.63 -16.14 28.70
C PRO A 14 -0.40 -17.05 28.02
N GLU A 15 -0.79 -18.16 28.66
CA GLU A 15 -1.75 -19.13 28.15
C GLU A 15 -3.13 -18.51 27.90
N GLU A 16 -3.55 -17.56 28.73
CA GLU A 16 -4.82 -16.85 28.57
C GLU A 16 -4.80 -15.97 27.31
N ILE A 17 -3.67 -15.29 27.09
CA ILE A 17 -3.48 -14.44 25.91
C ILE A 17 -3.34 -15.28 24.64
N ILE A 18 -2.58 -16.40 24.69
CA ILE A 18 -2.46 -17.33 23.56
C ILE A 18 -3.82 -17.88 23.16
N LYS A 19 -4.64 -18.26 24.14
CA LYS A 19 -5.99 -18.79 23.88
C LYS A 19 -6.91 -17.75 23.22
N GLN A 20 -6.76 -16.49 23.58
CA GLN A 20 -7.63 -15.41 23.10
C GLN A 20 -7.16 -14.80 21.78
N TYR A 21 -5.85 -14.61 21.59
CA TYR A 21 -5.27 -13.84 20.50
C TYR A 21 -4.26 -14.60 19.63
N GLY A 22 -3.76 -15.75 20.11
CA GLY A 22 -2.69 -16.49 19.46
C GLY A 22 -1.29 -16.11 19.96
N ALA A 23 -0.31 -16.99 19.72
CA ALA A 23 1.06 -16.85 20.23
C ALA A 23 1.79 -15.64 19.61
N ASP A 24 1.54 -15.32 18.34
CA ASP A 24 2.18 -14.20 17.66
C ASP A 24 1.85 -12.83 18.30
N ILE A 25 0.70 -12.71 18.98
CA ILE A 25 0.37 -11.46 19.67
C ILE A 25 1.23 -11.25 20.92
N ILE A 26 1.58 -12.30 21.64
CA ILE A 26 2.54 -12.18 22.76
C ILE A 26 3.91 -11.83 22.22
N ARG A 27 4.36 -12.50 21.17
CA ARG A 27 5.64 -12.21 20.52
C ARG A 27 5.69 -10.76 20.04
N LEU A 28 4.61 -10.28 19.43
CA LEU A 28 4.49 -8.91 18.97
C LEU A 28 4.51 -7.91 20.15
N TRP A 29 3.84 -8.23 21.27
CA TRP A 29 3.88 -7.39 22.47
C TRP A 29 5.29 -7.25 23.02
N VAL A 30 6.03 -8.35 23.12
CA VAL A 30 7.44 -8.33 23.56
C VAL A 30 8.28 -7.49 22.61
N ALA A 31 8.14 -7.69 21.29
CA ALA A 31 8.88 -6.96 20.28
C ALA A 31 8.50 -5.45 20.23
N ALA A 32 7.23 -5.12 20.41
CA ALA A 32 6.74 -3.74 20.38
C ALA A 32 7.07 -2.95 21.66
N SER A 33 7.51 -3.62 22.72
CA SER A 33 7.84 -3.00 23.98
C SER A 33 9.29 -2.56 24.03
N ASP A 34 9.56 -1.35 24.53
CA ASP A 34 10.92 -0.96 24.91
C ASP A 34 11.27 -1.62 26.24
N TYR A 35 12.09 -2.66 26.19
CA TYR A 35 12.49 -3.44 27.37
C TYR A 35 13.55 -2.74 28.24
N THR A 36 14.04 -1.57 27.84
CA THR A 36 14.97 -0.76 28.65
C THR A 36 14.26 0.01 29.77
N VAL A 37 12.93 0.04 29.72
CA VAL A 37 12.05 0.65 30.73
C VAL A 37 11.04 -0.38 31.25
N ASP A 38 10.27 0.00 32.28
CA ASP A 38 9.22 -0.86 32.81
C ASP A 38 8.16 -1.19 31.74
N VAL A 39 7.98 -2.47 31.45
CA VAL A 39 7.04 -2.94 30.46
C VAL A 39 5.64 -3.06 31.06
N HIS A 40 4.69 -2.35 30.45
CA HIS A 40 3.29 -2.39 30.86
C HIS A 40 2.49 -3.44 30.08
N THR A 41 1.54 -4.05 30.76
CA THR A 41 0.60 -4.98 30.12
C THR A 41 -0.84 -4.76 30.58
N SER A 42 -1.77 -4.92 29.65
CA SER A 42 -3.22 -4.92 29.91
C SER A 42 -3.97 -5.52 28.72
N ASN A 43 -5.22 -5.93 28.94
CA ASN A 43 -6.07 -6.40 27.85
C ASN A 43 -6.24 -5.34 26.74
N ALA A 44 -6.25 -4.05 27.09
CA ALA A 44 -6.33 -2.97 26.10
C ALA A 44 -5.10 -2.94 25.18
N ILE A 45 -3.90 -3.15 25.72
CA ILE A 45 -2.64 -3.23 24.95
C ILE A 45 -2.70 -4.41 23.98
N PHE A 46 -3.08 -5.60 24.43
CA PHE A 46 -3.21 -6.77 23.55
C PHE A 46 -4.27 -6.58 22.46
N LYS A 47 -5.39 -5.93 22.78
CA LYS A 47 -6.41 -5.58 21.79
C LYS A 47 -5.85 -4.63 20.72
N GLN A 48 -5.14 -3.57 21.12
CA GLN A 48 -4.50 -2.63 20.19
C GLN A 48 -3.45 -3.32 19.30
N LEU A 49 -2.61 -4.17 19.87
CA LEU A 49 -1.61 -4.94 19.13
C LEU A 49 -2.27 -5.94 18.16
N SER A 50 -3.40 -6.53 18.54
CA SER A 50 -4.18 -7.37 17.65
C SER A 50 -4.69 -6.61 16.41
N GLU A 51 -5.09 -5.34 16.55
CA GLU A 51 -5.46 -4.51 15.40
C GLU A 51 -4.25 -4.20 14.50
N SER A 52 -3.10 -3.88 15.09
CA SER A 52 -1.86 -3.67 14.33
C SER A 52 -1.40 -4.94 13.60
N TYR A 53 -1.46 -6.09 14.28
CA TYR A 53 -1.21 -7.40 13.69
C TYR A 53 -2.11 -7.67 12.49
N ARG A 54 -3.43 -7.39 12.62
CA ARG A 54 -4.38 -7.59 11.51
C ARG A 54 -4.02 -6.77 10.28
N LYS A 55 -3.53 -5.54 10.45
CA LYS A 55 -3.08 -4.71 9.33
C LYS A 55 -1.92 -5.37 8.60
N ILE A 56 -0.87 -5.80 9.32
CA ILE A 56 0.29 -6.48 8.74
C ILE A 56 -0.15 -7.77 8.03
N ARG A 57 -0.92 -8.63 8.71
CA ARG A 57 -1.41 -9.90 8.15
C ARG A 57 -2.27 -9.70 6.92
N ASN A 58 -3.17 -8.70 6.93
CA ASN A 58 -4.02 -8.39 5.78
C ASN A 58 -3.19 -7.88 4.59
N THR A 59 -2.16 -7.06 4.82
CA THR A 59 -1.25 -6.63 3.76
C THR A 59 -0.56 -7.82 3.11
N VAL A 60 0.05 -8.70 3.91
CA VAL A 60 0.68 -9.93 3.39
C VAL A 60 -0.33 -10.78 2.61
N ARG A 61 -1.55 -10.95 3.13
CA ARG A 61 -2.61 -11.71 2.44
C ARG A 61 -3.00 -11.10 1.10
N ILE A 62 -3.07 -9.77 1.00
CA ILE A 62 -3.39 -9.09 -0.27
C ILE A 62 -2.25 -9.29 -1.27
N LEU A 63 -0.99 -9.17 -0.84
CA LEU A 63 0.17 -9.44 -1.69
C LEU A 63 0.10 -10.87 -2.26
N LEU A 64 -0.02 -11.87 -1.39
CA LEU A 64 -0.09 -13.28 -1.79
C LEU A 64 -1.29 -13.58 -2.71
N ALA A 65 -2.46 -13.01 -2.43
CA ALA A 65 -3.65 -13.21 -3.26
C ALA A 65 -3.48 -12.70 -4.69
N ASN A 66 -2.68 -11.67 -4.90
CA ASN A 66 -2.37 -11.12 -6.22
C ASN A 66 -1.25 -11.85 -6.96
N LEU A 67 -0.62 -12.84 -6.33
CA LEU A 67 0.43 -13.68 -6.91
C LEU A 67 -0.06 -15.06 -7.36
N ASN A 68 -1.36 -15.34 -7.30
CA ASN A 68 -1.93 -16.65 -7.61
C ASN A 68 -1.60 -17.15 -9.04
N ASP A 69 -1.42 -16.25 -10.01
CA ASP A 69 -1.07 -16.54 -11.40
C ASP A 69 0.34 -16.06 -11.79
N PHE A 70 1.21 -15.85 -10.79
CA PHE A 70 2.56 -15.33 -10.97
C PHE A 70 3.60 -16.39 -10.63
N ASP A 71 4.51 -16.62 -11.59
CA ASP A 71 5.66 -17.50 -11.41
C ASP A 71 6.95 -16.65 -11.44
N PRO A 72 7.67 -16.51 -10.30
CA PRO A 72 8.87 -15.66 -10.24
C PRO A 72 9.98 -16.11 -11.19
N LYS A 73 9.96 -17.36 -11.64
CA LYS A 73 10.96 -17.89 -12.61
C LYS A 73 10.69 -17.45 -14.05
N ARG A 74 9.45 -17.01 -14.34
CA ARG A 74 9.02 -16.68 -15.71
C ARG A 74 8.51 -15.25 -15.87
N ASP A 75 7.78 -14.77 -14.85
CA ASP A 75 6.93 -13.60 -14.99
C ASP A 75 7.55 -12.32 -14.38
N MET A 76 8.76 -12.42 -13.83
CA MET A 76 9.50 -11.27 -13.30
C MET A 76 9.80 -10.26 -14.38
N VAL A 77 9.44 -9.01 -14.15
CA VAL A 77 9.76 -7.88 -15.02
C VAL A 77 11.09 -7.26 -14.56
N PRO A 78 12.05 -7.02 -15.46
CA PRO A 78 13.32 -6.36 -15.14
C PRO A 78 13.10 -4.97 -14.54
N VAL A 79 13.99 -4.57 -13.63
CA VAL A 79 13.86 -3.32 -12.84
C VAL A 79 13.84 -2.06 -13.73
N ASP A 80 14.56 -2.05 -14.81
CA ASP A 80 14.61 -0.96 -15.80
C ASP A 80 13.27 -0.76 -16.54
N GLN A 81 12.44 -1.81 -16.61
CA GLN A 81 11.11 -1.78 -17.24
C GLN A 81 9.97 -1.49 -16.25
N LEU A 82 10.27 -1.35 -14.98
CA LEU A 82 9.27 -0.99 -13.97
C LEU A 82 8.87 0.49 -14.09
N ALA A 83 7.59 0.79 -13.82
CA ALA A 83 7.11 2.16 -13.72
C ALA A 83 7.72 2.88 -12.50
N ASP A 84 7.71 4.21 -12.50
CA ASP A 84 8.28 4.99 -11.40
C ASP A 84 7.61 4.69 -10.05
N LEU A 85 6.30 4.48 -10.02
CA LEU A 85 5.59 4.06 -8.79
C LEU A 85 6.06 2.69 -8.28
N ASP A 86 6.35 1.76 -9.17
CA ASP A 86 6.89 0.44 -8.84
C ASP A 86 8.30 0.55 -8.25
N LYS A 87 9.15 1.39 -8.86
CA LYS A 87 10.50 1.70 -8.37
C LYS A 87 10.46 2.40 -7.02
N TRP A 88 9.51 3.31 -6.82
CA TRP A 88 9.27 3.94 -5.52
C TRP A 88 8.99 2.90 -4.44
N ALA A 89 8.07 1.97 -4.69
CA ALA A 89 7.72 0.94 -3.72
C ALA A 89 8.91 0.01 -3.40
N LEU A 90 9.72 -0.36 -4.39
CA LEU A 90 10.95 -1.14 -4.18
C LEU A 90 12.00 -0.36 -3.37
N SER A 91 12.15 0.94 -3.62
CA SER A 91 13.09 1.77 -2.87
C SER A 91 12.65 1.93 -1.41
N ARG A 92 11.34 2.07 -1.15
CA ARG A 92 10.78 2.08 0.21
C ARG A 92 10.99 0.75 0.93
N LEU A 93 10.78 -0.38 0.25
CA LEU A 93 11.10 -1.72 0.78
C LEU A 93 12.60 -1.84 1.12
N ASN A 94 13.45 -1.41 0.23
CA ASN A 94 14.90 -1.50 0.37
C ASN A 94 15.41 -0.68 1.59
N ASN A 95 14.85 0.50 1.81
CA ASN A 95 15.10 1.30 3.01
C ASN A 95 14.61 0.58 4.28
N LEU A 96 13.40 0.00 4.25
CA LEU A 96 12.89 -0.81 5.36
C LEU A 96 13.84 -1.97 5.71
N VAL A 97 14.31 -2.70 4.71
CA VAL A 97 15.26 -3.82 4.90
C VAL A 97 16.54 -3.35 5.58
N ARG A 98 17.14 -2.26 5.11
CA ARG A 98 18.35 -1.67 5.71
C ARG A 98 18.13 -1.31 7.19
N ASP A 99 17.06 -0.57 7.46
CA ASP A 99 16.82 0.03 8.78
C ASP A 99 16.36 -1.03 9.79
N ALA A 100 15.53 -2.00 9.35
CA ALA A 100 15.11 -3.11 10.18
C ALA A 100 16.28 -4.04 10.54
N ARG A 101 17.18 -4.36 9.60
CA ARG A 101 18.38 -5.16 9.90
C ARG A 101 19.28 -4.45 10.93
N ALA A 102 19.55 -3.17 10.70
CA ALA A 102 20.34 -2.37 11.65
C ALA A 102 19.69 -2.31 13.04
N SER A 103 18.36 -2.31 13.11
CA SER A 103 17.61 -2.32 14.37
C SER A 103 17.62 -3.69 15.02
N TYR A 104 17.54 -4.79 14.26
CA TYR A 104 17.74 -6.15 14.78
C TYR A 104 19.14 -6.35 15.38
N ASP A 105 20.18 -5.90 14.70
CA ASP A 105 21.58 -5.99 15.19
C ASP A 105 21.77 -5.24 16.50
N ARG A 106 20.98 -4.18 16.74
CA ARG A 106 21.00 -3.40 17.98
C ARG A 106 19.96 -3.85 19.01
N TYR A 107 19.24 -4.95 18.74
CA TYR A 107 18.15 -5.44 19.60
C TYR A 107 17.02 -4.43 19.83
N GLN A 108 16.81 -3.51 18.89
CA GLN A 108 15.75 -2.48 18.93
C GLN A 108 14.47 -2.99 18.25
N PHE A 109 13.89 -4.06 18.75
CA PHE A 109 12.76 -4.75 18.13
C PHE A 109 11.51 -3.88 18.00
N HIS A 110 11.30 -2.94 18.90
CA HIS A 110 10.19 -1.99 18.85
C HIS A 110 10.27 -1.08 17.62
N ILE A 111 11.48 -0.70 17.19
CA ILE A 111 11.70 0.06 15.95
C ILE A 111 11.34 -0.80 14.76
N VAL A 112 11.83 -2.04 14.68
CA VAL A 112 11.49 -2.98 13.60
C VAL A 112 9.98 -3.13 13.47
N TYR A 113 9.26 -3.33 14.58
CA TYR A 113 7.81 -3.43 14.57
C TYR A 113 7.13 -2.17 14.01
N HIS A 114 7.54 -0.98 14.47
CA HIS A 114 6.96 0.28 14.02
C HIS A 114 7.21 0.54 12.53
N ASP A 115 8.42 0.29 12.05
CA ASP A 115 8.79 0.48 10.65
C ASP A 115 8.00 -0.45 9.74
N ILE A 116 7.90 -1.75 10.10
CA ILE A 116 7.09 -2.72 9.35
C ILE A 116 5.61 -2.33 9.37
N HIS A 117 5.06 -1.94 10.53
CA HIS A 117 3.66 -1.52 10.63
C HIS A 117 3.37 -0.29 9.76
N ASN A 118 4.26 0.71 9.76
CA ASN A 118 4.12 1.92 8.95
C ASN A 118 4.22 1.59 7.46
N PHE A 119 5.21 0.80 7.05
CA PHE A 119 5.35 0.36 5.67
C PHE A 119 4.09 -0.38 5.18
N CYS A 120 3.57 -1.33 5.96
CA CYS A 120 2.33 -2.05 5.60
C CYS A 120 1.11 -1.13 5.53
N SER A 121 0.98 -0.18 6.46
CA SER A 121 -0.23 0.63 6.59
C SER A 121 -0.24 1.84 5.66
N ILE A 122 0.90 2.48 5.46
CA ILE A 122 1.04 3.72 4.69
C ILE A 122 1.57 3.42 3.30
N ASP A 123 2.81 2.96 3.18
CA ASP A 123 3.45 2.80 1.88
C ASP A 123 2.73 1.77 1.00
N LEU A 124 2.33 0.64 1.59
CA LEU A 124 1.64 -0.41 0.84
C LEU A 124 0.14 -0.17 0.77
N SER A 125 -0.57 -0.19 1.91
CA SER A 125 -2.04 -0.23 1.88
C SER A 125 -2.68 1.09 1.45
N LYS A 126 -2.21 2.24 1.97
CA LYS A 126 -2.77 3.56 1.62
C LYS A 126 -2.34 4.03 0.22
N LEU A 127 -1.14 3.64 -0.22
CA LEU A 127 -0.53 4.17 -1.45
C LEU A 127 -0.40 3.08 -2.51
N TYR A 128 0.64 2.25 -2.49
CA TYR A 128 1.00 1.38 -3.59
C TYR A 128 -0.12 0.42 -4.02
N ILE A 129 -0.66 -0.36 -3.09
CA ILE A 129 -1.70 -1.36 -3.39
C ILE A 129 -2.99 -0.67 -3.84
N ASP A 130 -3.35 0.45 -3.19
CA ASP A 130 -4.59 1.17 -3.51
C ASP A 130 -4.55 1.78 -4.92
N ILE A 131 -3.42 2.36 -5.31
CA ILE A 131 -3.22 2.94 -6.63
C ILE A 131 -3.13 1.84 -7.71
N THR A 132 -2.36 0.77 -7.46
CA THR A 132 -2.07 -0.26 -8.49
C THR A 132 -3.16 -1.30 -8.69
N LYS A 133 -4.20 -1.34 -7.86
CA LYS A 133 -5.25 -2.36 -7.96
C LYS A 133 -6.00 -2.34 -9.30
N ASP A 134 -6.11 -1.17 -9.94
CA ASP A 134 -6.73 -1.09 -11.26
C ASP A 134 -5.89 -1.85 -12.32
N ARG A 135 -4.57 -1.71 -12.30
CA ARG A 135 -3.66 -2.49 -13.16
C ARG A 135 -3.80 -3.99 -12.92
N LEU A 136 -3.85 -4.41 -11.65
CA LEU A 136 -3.94 -5.82 -11.26
C LEU A 136 -5.23 -6.49 -11.73
N TYR A 137 -6.36 -5.77 -11.66
CA TYR A 137 -7.69 -6.36 -11.90
C TYR A 137 -8.24 -6.08 -13.29
N CYS A 138 -7.80 -5.01 -13.95
CA CYS A 138 -8.42 -4.55 -15.20
C CYS A 138 -7.52 -4.67 -16.42
N GLU A 139 -6.23 -4.89 -16.29
CA GLU A 139 -5.36 -5.13 -17.43
C GLU A 139 -5.38 -6.59 -17.90
N ALA A 140 -4.86 -6.84 -19.10
CA ALA A 140 -4.69 -8.18 -19.62
C ALA A 140 -3.75 -9.00 -18.71
N LYS A 141 -4.01 -10.31 -18.64
CA LYS A 141 -3.29 -11.22 -17.75
C LYS A 141 -1.77 -11.14 -17.90
N ASP A 142 -1.31 -11.03 -19.15
CA ASP A 142 0.11 -11.06 -19.51
C ASP A 142 0.65 -9.65 -19.85
N SER A 143 -0.08 -8.58 -19.50
CA SER A 143 0.43 -7.23 -19.74
C SER A 143 1.69 -6.96 -18.89
N VAL A 144 2.67 -6.30 -19.48
CA VAL A 144 3.91 -5.93 -18.80
C VAL A 144 3.62 -5.08 -17.55
N SER A 145 2.67 -4.16 -17.62
CA SER A 145 2.28 -3.29 -16.50
C SER A 145 1.70 -4.10 -15.34
N ARG A 146 0.83 -5.08 -15.60
CA ARG A 146 0.31 -5.97 -14.57
C ARG A 146 1.40 -6.85 -13.97
N ARG A 147 2.25 -7.46 -14.80
CA ARG A 147 3.39 -8.28 -14.36
C ARG A 147 4.41 -7.47 -13.58
N ALA A 148 4.63 -6.19 -13.93
CA ALA A 148 5.48 -5.28 -13.17
C ALA A 148 4.95 -5.07 -11.75
N ALA A 149 3.66 -4.79 -11.58
CA ALA A 149 3.04 -4.69 -10.27
C ALA A 149 3.14 -6.00 -9.46
N GLN A 150 2.92 -7.15 -10.10
CA GLN A 150 3.08 -8.46 -9.46
C GLN A 150 4.54 -8.74 -9.08
N THR A 151 5.51 -8.34 -9.90
CA THR A 151 6.95 -8.43 -9.58
C THR A 151 7.26 -7.69 -8.28
N VAL A 152 6.79 -6.44 -8.15
CA VAL A 152 6.98 -5.67 -6.92
C VAL A 152 6.29 -6.32 -5.74
N MET A 153 5.04 -6.78 -5.91
CA MET A 153 4.30 -7.47 -4.84
C MET A 153 4.99 -8.75 -4.38
N TYR A 154 5.60 -9.50 -5.31
CA TYR A 154 6.37 -10.69 -5.00
C TYR A 154 7.62 -10.34 -4.18
N LEU A 155 8.43 -9.38 -4.63
CA LEU A 155 9.63 -8.94 -3.92
C LEU A 155 9.31 -8.39 -2.53
N VAL A 156 8.22 -7.61 -2.43
CA VAL A 156 7.73 -7.09 -1.14
C VAL A 156 7.26 -8.23 -0.23
N ALA A 157 6.52 -9.20 -0.75
CA ALA A 157 6.02 -10.33 0.05
C ALA A 157 7.17 -11.20 0.56
N ASP A 158 8.14 -11.53 -0.31
CA ASP A 158 9.32 -12.32 0.04
C ASP A 158 10.14 -11.66 1.16
N ASP A 159 10.55 -10.41 0.94
CA ASP A 159 11.36 -9.68 1.92
C ASP A 159 10.59 -9.43 3.23
N LEU A 160 9.31 -9.06 3.16
CA LEU A 160 8.50 -8.75 4.34
C LEU A 160 8.26 -10.00 5.21
N ILE A 161 7.94 -11.14 4.59
CA ILE A 161 7.70 -12.40 5.31
C ILE A 161 8.98 -12.83 6.04
N ARG A 162 10.14 -12.77 5.39
CA ARG A 162 11.44 -13.09 5.99
C ARG A 162 11.79 -12.10 7.10
N LEU A 163 11.59 -10.79 6.86
CA LEU A 163 11.94 -9.73 7.79
C LEU A 163 11.14 -9.81 9.09
N ILE A 164 9.88 -10.21 9.03
CA ILE A 164 8.98 -10.27 10.19
C ILE A 164 9.00 -11.64 10.89
N ALA A 165 9.59 -12.67 10.29
CA ALA A 165 9.62 -14.03 10.84
C ALA A 165 10.17 -14.12 12.26
N PRO A 166 11.24 -13.39 12.66
CA PRO A 166 11.71 -13.40 14.05
C PRO A 166 10.66 -12.94 15.08
N ILE A 167 9.69 -12.12 14.67
CA ILE A 167 8.63 -11.58 15.54
C ILE A 167 7.33 -12.38 15.39
N LEU A 168 6.77 -12.47 14.18
CA LEU A 168 5.51 -13.16 13.88
C LEU A 168 5.79 -14.55 13.27
N ALA A 169 6.39 -15.40 14.06
CA ALA A 169 6.94 -16.67 13.61
C ALA A 169 5.90 -17.59 12.93
N PHE A 170 4.73 -17.76 13.54
CA PHE A 170 3.68 -18.65 13.02
C PHE A 170 3.00 -18.05 11.77
N THR A 171 2.77 -16.75 11.77
CA THR A 171 2.19 -16.03 10.63
C THR A 171 3.12 -16.06 9.42
N SER A 172 4.43 -15.85 9.63
CA SER A 172 5.41 -15.89 8.55
C SER A 172 5.57 -17.28 7.95
N GLU A 173 5.59 -18.31 8.78
CA GLU A 173 5.65 -19.70 8.33
C GLU A 173 4.40 -20.09 7.51
N GLU A 174 3.20 -19.71 7.99
CA GLU A 174 1.97 -19.89 7.22
C GLU A 174 2.03 -19.16 5.87
N ALA A 175 2.45 -17.90 5.87
CA ALA A 175 2.53 -17.07 4.67
C ALA A 175 3.57 -17.58 3.67
N TRP A 176 4.70 -18.11 4.15
CA TRP A 176 5.76 -18.73 3.35
C TRP A 176 5.24 -19.89 2.51
N GLY A 177 4.38 -20.73 3.06
CA GLY A 177 3.75 -21.83 2.34
C GLY A 177 2.82 -21.42 1.18
N TYR A 178 2.42 -20.15 1.09
CA TYR A 178 1.62 -19.62 -0.01
C TYR A 178 2.42 -18.74 -1.00
N LEU A 179 3.65 -18.38 -0.66
CA LEU A 179 4.50 -17.61 -1.56
C LEU A 179 5.03 -18.53 -2.67
N PRO A 180 4.99 -18.11 -3.95
CA PRO A 180 5.72 -18.83 -4.99
C PRO A 180 7.24 -18.67 -4.78
N HIS A 181 8.00 -19.75 -4.97
CA HIS A 181 9.43 -19.79 -4.66
C HIS A 181 10.32 -19.84 -5.90
N THR A 182 11.50 -19.23 -5.79
CA THR A 182 12.60 -19.40 -6.75
C THR A 182 13.41 -20.66 -6.45
N ASP A 183 14.39 -21.00 -7.31
CA ASP A 183 15.26 -22.15 -7.08
C ASP A 183 16.28 -21.90 -5.96
N THR A 184 16.47 -20.65 -5.54
CA THR A 184 17.38 -20.27 -4.45
C THR A 184 16.74 -20.31 -3.08
N ASP A 185 15.41 -20.40 -3.01
CA ASP A 185 14.68 -20.42 -1.75
C ASP A 185 14.61 -21.83 -1.16
N ASN A 186 14.72 -21.92 0.15
CA ASN A 186 14.28 -23.13 0.84
C ASN A 186 12.76 -23.04 1.07
N ALA A 187 12.00 -23.77 0.27
CA ALA A 187 10.53 -23.74 0.32
C ALA A 187 9.94 -24.45 1.55
N GLU A 188 10.75 -25.23 2.29
CA GLU A 188 10.29 -26.02 3.45
C GLU A 188 9.91 -25.13 4.62
N SER A 189 10.71 -24.09 4.88
CA SER A 189 10.46 -23.16 5.99
C SER A 189 11.10 -21.80 5.75
N VAL A 190 10.41 -20.72 6.16
CA VAL A 190 10.97 -19.36 6.12
C VAL A 190 12.24 -19.25 6.97
N PHE A 191 12.36 -20.03 8.04
CA PHE A 191 13.51 -20.01 8.96
C PHE A 191 14.76 -20.68 8.41
N LEU A 192 14.67 -21.36 7.28
CA LEU A 192 15.81 -21.94 6.58
C LEU A 192 16.38 -20.97 5.51
N ASN A 193 15.86 -19.75 5.45
CA ASN A 193 16.29 -18.70 4.55
C ASN A 193 16.88 -17.52 5.31
N ASP A 194 17.80 -16.80 4.67
CA ASP A 194 18.42 -15.61 5.25
C ASP A 194 17.44 -14.44 5.29
N LEU A 195 17.67 -13.50 6.23
CA LEU A 195 17.01 -12.21 6.21
C LEU A 195 17.40 -11.45 4.94
N PRO A 196 16.46 -10.69 4.33
CA PRO A 196 16.74 -9.91 3.14
C PRO A 196 17.86 -8.89 3.38
N SER A 197 18.60 -8.57 2.33
CA SER A 197 19.70 -7.59 2.38
C SER A 197 19.36 -6.38 1.51
N PHE A 198 19.95 -5.24 1.85
CA PHE A 198 19.89 -4.04 1.02
C PHE A 198 20.49 -4.32 -0.37
N ARG A 199 19.81 -3.84 -1.42
CA ARG A 199 20.16 -4.04 -2.83
C ARG A 199 20.33 -2.68 -3.50
N ASP A 200 21.53 -2.36 -3.98
CA ASP A 200 21.83 -1.07 -4.61
C ASP A 200 20.94 -0.79 -5.84
N GLU A 201 20.57 -1.85 -6.58
CA GLU A 201 19.70 -1.76 -7.75
C GLU A 201 18.26 -1.33 -7.45
N TYR A 202 17.85 -1.35 -6.19
CA TYR A 202 16.51 -0.87 -5.74
C TYR A 202 16.60 0.50 -5.04
N SER A 203 17.70 1.22 -5.19
CA SER A 203 17.88 2.54 -4.60
C SER A 203 17.55 3.65 -5.60
N PHE A 204 16.34 4.22 -5.51
CA PHE A 204 15.82 5.24 -6.43
C PHE A 204 15.50 6.56 -5.71
N LYS A 205 16.49 7.16 -5.08
CA LYS A 205 16.31 8.35 -4.23
C LYS A 205 15.56 9.50 -4.93
N ALA A 206 15.88 9.80 -6.18
CA ALA A 206 15.20 10.86 -6.93
C ALA A 206 13.71 10.56 -7.17
N ILE A 207 13.37 9.28 -7.38
CA ILE A 207 11.98 8.82 -7.52
C ILE A 207 11.27 8.90 -6.15
N GLU A 208 11.93 8.50 -5.07
CA GLU A 208 11.36 8.64 -3.73
C GLU A 208 10.99 10.11 -3.44
N ASP A 209 11.90 11.05 -3.64
CA ASP A 209 11.69 12.47 -3.38
C ASP A 209 10.53 13.02 -4.23
N LYS A 210 10.46 12.60 -5.50
CA LYS A 210 9.38 12.97 -6.42
C LYS A 210 8.02 12.47 -5.92
N TYR A 211 7.91 11.22 -5.50
CA TYR A 211 6.64 10.67 -5.01
C TYR A 211 6.27 11.15 -3.61
N GLU A 212 7.24 11.42 -2.75
CA GLU A 212 6.99 11.99 -1.42
C GLU A 212 6.30 13.35 -1.53
N ALA A 213 6.79 14.23 -2.40
CA ALA A 213 6.12 15.49 -2.71
C ALA A 213 4.73 15.28 -3.32
N MET A 214 4.60 14.34 -4.29
CA MET A 214 3.30 14.02 -4.89
C MET A 214 2.28 13.57 -3.85
N PHE A 215 2.67 12.70 -2.93
CA PHE A 215 1.74 12.19 -1.92
C PHE A 215 1.35 13.24 -0.88
N ALA A 216 2.22 14.21 -0.57
CA ALA A 216 1.86 15.37 0.24
C ALA A 216 0.77 16.21 -0.45
N TYR A 217 0.96 16.53 -1.73
CA TYR A 217 -0.04 17.29 -2.51
C TYR A 217 -1.32 16.48 -2.76
N ARG A 218 -1.22 15.18 -2.92
CA ARG A 218 -2.36 14.27 -3.07
C ARG A 218 -3.30 14.33 -1.87
N ASP A 219 -2.81 14.51 -0.66
CA ASP A 219 -3.65 14.53 0.55
C ASP A 219 -4.66 15.69 0.51
N ASP A 220 -4.35 16.85 -0.09
CA ASP A 220 -5.31 17.94 -0.34
C ASP A 220 -6.46 17.48 -1.27
N VAL A 221 -6.13 16.78 -2.35
CA VAL A 221 -7.13 16.25 -3.30
C VAL A 221 -7.99 15.18 -2.63
N MET A 222 -7.39 14.28 -1.85
CA MET A 222 -8.12 13.23 -1.14
C MET A 222 -9.09 13.80 -0.11
N LYS A 223 -8.73 14.90 0.57
CA LYS A 223 -9.62 15.64 1.49
C LYS A 223 -10.83 16.22 0.75
N ALA A 224 -10.60 16.84 -0.42
CA ALA A 224 -11.69 17.36 -1.25
C ALA A 224 -12.65 16.24 -1.71
N LEU A 225 -12.12 15.08 -2.12
CA LEU A 225 -12.92 13.91 -2.51
C LEU A 225 -13.72 13.35 -1.33
N GLU A 226 -13.17 13.38 -0.12
CA GLU A 226 -13.87 12.94 1.09
C GLU A 226 -15.05 13.87 1.43
N LEU A 227 -14.85 15.18 1.35
CA LEU A 227 -15.93 16.17 1.54
C LEU A 227 -17.01 16.00 0.48
N ALA A 228 -16.64 15.84 -0.80
CA ALA A 228 -17.61 15.63 -1.87
C ALA A 228 -18.44 14.35 -1.68
N ARG A 229 -17.86 13.30 -1.08
CA ARG A 229 -18.60 12.08 -0.69
C ARG A 229 -19.54 12.33 0.49
N ALA A 230 -19.09 13.08 1.50
CA ALA A 230 -19.92 13.44 2.65
C ALA A 230 -21.14 14.26 2.21
N ASP A 231 -20.96 15.17 1.27
CA ASP A 231 -22.00 16.02 0.66
C ASP A 231 -22.85 15.26 -0.39
N LYS A 232 -22.56 13.98 -0.64
CA LYS A 232 -23.25 13.14 -1.63
C LYS A 232 -23.17 13.66 -3.07
N LYS A 233 -22.18 14.48 -3.40
CA LYS A 233 -21.90 14.90 -4.79
C LYS A 233 -21.42 13.72 -5.63
N ILE A 234 -20.66 12.79 -5.01
CA ILE A 234 -20.17 11.56 -5.63
C ILE A 234 -20.43 10.36 -4.69
N GLY A 235 -20.56 9.17 -5.24
CA GLY A 235 -20.67 7.93 -4.46
C GLY A 235 -19.30 7.34 -4.11
N LYS A 236 -18.43 7.21 -5.12
CA LYS A 236 -17.07 6.69 -5.01
C LYS A 236 -16.10 7.66 -5.69
N SER A 237 -14.81 7.58 -5.38
CA SER A 237 -13.79 8.42 -6.02
C SER A 237 -13.76 8.24 -7.55
N LEU A 238 -13.99 7.01 -8.05
CA LEU A 238 -14.11 6.73 -9.49
C LEU A 238 -15.33 7.38 -10.17
N ASP A 239 -16.30 7.88 -9.42
CA ASP A 239 -17.42 8.64 -9.98
C ASP A 239 -17.07 10.13 -10.16
N ALA A 240 -15.83 10.53 -9.84
CA ALA A 240 -15.37 11.91 -9.89
C ALA A 240 -14.46 12.22 -11.08
N HIS A 241 -14.59 13.46 -11.55
CA HIS A 241 -13.56 14.19 -12.28
C HIS A 241 -13.05 15.33 -11.39
N VAL A 242 -11.75 15.37 -11.14
CA VAL A 242 -11.13 16.39 -10.27
C VAL A 242 -10.54 17.50 -11.13
N VAL A 243 -10.83 18.75 -10.79
CA VAL A 243 -10.16 19.92 -11.38
C VAL A 243 -9.35 20.63 -10.29
N ILE A 244 -8.05 20.72 -10.51
CA ILE A 244 -7.11 21.36 -9.58
C ILE A 244 -6.77 22.75 -10.12
N TYR A 245 -7.04 23.77 -9.32
CA TYR A 245 -6.79 25.16 -9.64
C TYR A 245 -5.61 25.69 -8.85
N GLY A 246 -4.74 26.43 -9.52
CA GLY A 246 -3.60 27.07 -8.88
C GLY A 246 -2.83 27.96 -9.85
N ALA A 247 -2.02 28.85 -9.32
CA ALA A 247 -1.14 29.68 -10.13
C ALA A 247 -0.09 28.80 -10.85
N ALA A 248 0.30 29.18 -12.05
CA ALA A 248 1.27 28.42 -12.86
C ALA A 248 2.66 28.29 -12.20
N ASP A 249 3.01 29.20 -11.30
CA ASP A 249 4.25 29.20 -10.54
C ASP A 249 4.14 28.49 -9.19
N ASN A 250 2.95 28.03 -8.81
CA ASN A 250 2.73 27.23 -7.60
C ASN A 250 3.47 25.88 -7.72
N ASP A 251 4.18 25.47 -6.66
CA ASP A 251 5.01 24.27 -6.69
C ASP A 251 4.20 22.96 -6.80
N ALA A 252 3.02 22.88 -6.15
CA ALA A 252 2.13 21.74 -6.32
C ALA A 252 1.61 21.62 -7.75
N MET A 253 1.26 22.74 -8.40
CA MET A 253 0.80 22.75 -9.80
C MET A 253 1.88 22.30 -10.76
N LYS A 254 3.13 22.77 -10.59
CA LYS A 254 4.28 22.30 -11.38
C LYS A 254 4.48 20.81 -11.22
N HIS A 255 4.41 20.34 -9.99
CA HIS A 255 4.61 18.93 -9.66
C HIS A 255 3.50 18.06 -10.25
N PHE A 256 2.23 18.46 -10.11
CA PHE A 256 1.11 17.76 -10.76
C PHE A 256 1.24 17.71 -12.29
N ALA A 257 1.79 18.76 -12.91
CA ALA A 257 2.01 18.78 -14.35
C ALA A 257 3.01 17.70 -14.83
N GLU A 258 4.00 17.33 -13.99
CA GLU A 258 4.91 16.21 -14.28
C GLU A 258 4.22 14.87 -14.28
N PHE A 259 3.12 14.71 -13.55
CA PHE A 259 2.32 13.51 -13.42
C PHE A 259 0.99 13.56 -14.19
N ALA A 260 0.80 14.53 -15.11
CA ALA A 260 -0.50 14.84 -15.70
C ALA A 260 -1.25 13.60 -16.24
N SER A 261 -0.54 12.65 -16.87
CA SER A 261 -1.14 11.41 -17.39
C SER A 261 -1.48 10.39 -16.31
N GLU A 262 -0.85 10.47 -15.15
CA GLU A 262 -0.96 9.51 -14.03
C GLU A 262 -1.95 10.01 -12.95
N LEU A 263 -2.30 11.31 -12.95
CA LEU A 263 -3.17 11.90 -11.93
C LEU A 263 -4.48 11.14 -11.70
N PRO A 264 -5.22 10.68 -12.74
CA PRO A 264 -6.45 9.93 -12.52
C PRO A 264 -6.21 8.61 -11.76
N GLU A 265 -5.10 7.90 -12.04
CA GLU A 265 -4.70 6.69 -11.34
C GLU A 265 -4.29 7.00 -9.90
N ILE A 266 -3.43 8.01 -9.70
CA ILE A 266 -2.94 8.43 -8.37
C ILE A 266 -4.09 8.87 -7.46
N PHE A 267 -5.10 9.58 -7.99
CA PHE A 267 -6.27 10.01 -7.22
C PHE A 267 -7.39 8.97 -7.18
N MET A 268 -7.28 7.90 -7.99
CA MET A 268 -8.33 6.90 -8.16
C MET A 268 -9.65 7.51 -8.63
N THR A 269 -9.58 8.38 -9.63
CA THR A 269 -10.72 9.10 -10.22
C THR A 269 -10.88 8.74 -11.70
N SER A 270 -12.04 9.03 -12.29
CA SER A 270 -12.25 8.85 -13.73
C SER A 270 -11.53 9.90 -14.59
N GLY A 271 -11.13 11.02 -13.99
CA GLY A 271 -10.37 12.05 -14.67
C GLY A 271 -9.80 13.08 -13.70
N ALA A 272 -8.73 13.73 -14.13
CA ALA A 272 -8.11 14.85 -13.43
C ALA A 272 -7.64 15.90 -14.44
N THR A 273 -7.82 17.18 -14.13
CA THR A 273 -7.43 18.30 -14.97
C THR A 273 -6.78 19.40 -14.12
N LEU A 274 -5.75 20.02 -14.66
CA LEU A 274 -5.11 21.18 -14.07
C LEU A 274 -5.64 22.45 -14.75
N SER A 275 -5.92 23.51 -13.98
CA SER A 275 -6.33 24.81 -14.50
C SER A 275 -5.62 25.95 -13.78
N ASN A 276 -5.20 26.98 -14.54
CA ASN A 276 -4.67 28.22 -14.00
C ASN A 276 -5.74 29.31 -13.90
N ASP A 277 -7.01 29.00 -14.21
CA ASP A 277 -8.13 29.92 -14.07
C ASP A 277 -8.47 30.13 -12.58
N ALA A 278 -9.31 31.13 -12.32
CA ALA A 278 -9.84 31.36 -10.98
C ALA A 278 -10.72 30.18 -10.56
N ALA A 279 -10.46 29.65 -9.37
CA ALA A 279 -11.24 28.55 -8.83
C ALA A 279 -12.71 28.97 -8.61
N PRO A 280 -13.69 28.11 -8.95
CA PRO A 280 -15.08 28.39 -8.65
C PRO A 280 -15.34 28.38 -7.14
N ALA A 281 -16.40 29.05 -6.69
CA ALA A 281 -16.77 29.11 -5.27
C ALA A 281 -17.12 27.73 -4.67
N THR A 282 -17.35 26.73 -5.51
CA THR A 282 -17.62 25.34 -5.13
C THR A 282 -16.37 24.54 -4.84
N ALA A 283 -15.19 25.03 -5.24
CA ALA A 283 -13.92 24.36 -5.03
C ALA A 283 -13.52 24.41 -3.54
N PHE A 284 -12.96 23.30 -3.07
CA PHE A 284 -12.33 23.24 -1.76
C PHE A 284 -10.99 23.97 -1.82
N ALA A 285 -10.88 25.08 -1.08
CA ALA A 285 -9.72 25.99 -1.11
C ALA A 285 -8.92 26.00 0.21
N ASP A 286 -9.39 25.28 1.25
CA ASP A 286 -8.66 25.13 2.52
C ASP A 286 -7.60 24.02 2.42
N THR A 287 -6.62 24.25 1.55
CA THR A 287 -5.51 23.35 1.27
C THR A 287 -4.21 23.88 1.88
N GLU A 288 -3.30 22.97 2.21
CA GLU A 288 -2.00 23.34 2.79
C GLU A 288 -1.03 23.90 1.73
N HIS A 289 -1.27 23.60 0.45
CA HIS A 289 -0.31 23.89 -0.63
C HIS A 289 -0.76 25.00 -1.59
N GLY A 290 -1.79 25.78 -1.22
CA GLY A 290 -2.24 26.94 -1.98
C GLY A 290 -2.88 26.61 -3.33
N ILE A 291 -3.49 25.44 -3.45
CA ILE A 291 -4.32 25.01 -4.56
C ILE A 291 -5.79 25.02 -4.16
N ALA A 292 -6.70 24.98 -5.14
CA ALA A 292 -8.11 24.71 -4.88
C ALA A 292 -8.56 23.50 -5.71
N VAL A 293 -9.41 22.67 -5.14
CA VAL A 293 -9.81 21.40 -5.75
C VAL A 293 -11.33 21.38 -5.92
N ASP A 294 -11.81 21.34 -7.16
CA ASP A 294 -13.23 21.12 -7.45
C ASP A 294 -13.47 19.67 -7.85
N VAL A 295 -14.45 19.08 -7.21
CA VAL A 295 -14.83 17.66 -7.43
C VAL A 295 -16.17 17.67 -8.19
N LEU A 296 -16.12 17.23 -9.43
CA LEU A 296 -17.26 17.15 -10.33
C LEU A 296 -17.65 15.69 -10.55
N PRO A 297 -18.92 15.38 -10.80
CA PRO A 297 -19.31 14.07 -11.31
C PRO A 297 -18.58 13.78 -12.64
N ALA A 298 -18.02 12.59 -12.78
CA ALA A 298 -17.39 12.18 -14.03
C ALA A 298 -18.44 12.08 -15.15
N LYS A 299 -18.07 12.49 -16.36
CA LYS A 299 -18.92 12.47 -17.53
C LYS A 299 -18.87 11.11 -18.22
N GLY A 300 -19.90 10.80 -19.01
CA GLY A 300 -20.01 9.61 -19.83
C GLY A 300 -20.60 8.40 -19.10
N GLU A 301 -20.39 7.21 -19.65
CA GLU A 301 -20.95 5.96 -19.15
C GLU A 301 -19.91 5.17 -18.35
N LYS A 302 -20.38 4.44 -17.36
CA LYS A 302 -19.51 3.69 -16.44
C LYS A 302 -19.14 2.34 -17.04
N CYS A 303 -17.85 2.10 -17.20
CA CYS A 303 -17.32 0.79 -17.58
C CYS A 303 -17.64 -0.26 -16.49
N VAL A 304 -18.31 -1.35 -16.87
CA VAL A 304 -18.72 -2.41 -15.92
C VAL A 304 -17.55 -3.16 -15.30
N ARG A 305 -16.37 -3.13 -15.95
CA ARG A 305 -15.18 -3.84 -15.50
C ARG A 305 -14.29 -3.01 -14.56
N CYS A 306 -13.86 -1.82 -14.96
CA CYS A 306 -12.96 -0.98 -14.16
C CYS A 306 -13.66 0.12 -13.37
N TRP A 307 -14.95 0.35 -13.65
CA TRP A 307 -15.81 1.35 -13.01
C TRP A 307 -15.42 2.82 -13.27
N ILE A 308 -14.47 3.06 -14.15
CA ILE A 308 -14.16 4.40 -14.65
C ILE A 308 -15.28 4.85 -15.60
N SER A 309 -15.73 6.10 -15.53
CA SER A 309 -16.64 6.70 -16.49
C SER A 309 -15.87 7.14 -17.73
N THR A 310 -16.42 6.87 -18.92
CA THR A 310 -15.83 7.19 -20.22
C THR A 310 -16.82 7.92 -21.12
N GLU A 311 -16.38 8.99 -21.79
CA GLU A 311 -17.17 9.71 -22.78
C GLU A 311 -17.20 8.98 -24.15
N HIS A 312 -16.34 7.96 -24.31
CA HIS A 312 -16.26 7.11 -25.51
C HIS A 312 -16.49 5.65 -25.12
N PRO A 313 -17.75 5.27 -24.81
CA PRO A 313 -18.06 3.90 -24.44
C PRO A 313 -17.93 2.96 -25.63
N GLU A 314 -17.37 1.79 -25.38
CA GLU A 314 -17.44 0.62 -26.24
C GLU A 314 -18.39 -0.41 -25.60
N HIS A 315 -18.73 -1.46 -26.32
CA HIS A 315 -19.63 -2.49 -25.82
C HIS A 315 -19.04 -3.87 -26.05
N ASP A 316 -19.29 -4.79 -25.11
CA ASP A 316 -19.02 -6.21 -25.33
C ASP A 316 -20.12 -6.88 -26.19
N GLU A 317 -20.03 -8.20 -26.34
CA GLU A 317 -20.98 -8.99 -27.11
C GLU A 317 -22.39 -8.99 -26.50
N ASP A 318 -22.49 -8.80 -25.20
CA ASP A 318 -23.75 -8.72 -24.44
C ASP A 318 -24.31 -7.29 -24.36
N GLY A 319 -23.66 -6.32 -25.01
CA GLY A 319 -24.05 -4.90 -25.01
C GLY A 319 -23.68 -4.14 -23.72
N GLN A 320 -22.82 -4.68 -22.88
CA GLN A 320 -22.38 -4.01 -21.65
C GLN A 320 -21.30 -2.95 -21.94
N VAL A 321 -21.35 -1.83 -21.23
CA VAL A 321 -20.43 -0.71 -21.43
C VAL A 321 -19.01 -1.06 -20.96
N LEU A 322 -18.05 -0.89 -21.86
CA LEU A 322 -16.62 -1.01 -21.60
C LEU A 322 -15.89 0.28 -21.99
N CYS A 323 -14.82 0.62 -21.31
CA CYS A 323 -13.85 1.59 -21.81
C CYS A 323 -12.90 0.92 -22.81
N ALA A 324 -12.27 1.69 -23.70
CA ALA A 324 -11.37 1.18 -24.75
C ALA A 324 -10.27 0.27 -24.19
N ARG A 325 -9.69 0.61 -23.03
CA ARG A 325 -8.68 -0.21 -22.34
C ARG A 325 -9.23 -1.59 -21.95
N CYS A 326 -10.39 -1.62 -21.30
CA CYS A 326 -11.00 -2.87 -20.85
C CYS A 326 -11.46 -3.74 -22.03
N LYS A 327 -11.96 -3.13 -23.11
CA LYS A 327 -12.28 -3.84 -24.35
C LYS A 327 -11.04 -4.52 -24.93
N LYS A 328 -9.93 -3.78 -25.06
CA LYS A 328 -8.65 -4.32 -25.52
C LYS A 328 -8.14 -5.45 -24.62
N ALA A 329 -8.21 -5.28 -23.29
CA ALA A 329 -7.75 -6.28 -22.34
C ALA A 329 -8.54 -7.59 -22.37
N LEU A 330 -9.81 -7.57 -22.82
CA LEU A 330 -10.65 -8.77 -22.98
C LEU A 330 -10.47 -9.43 -24.36
N SER A 331 -9.85 -8.73 -25.32
CA SER A 331 -9.59 -9.24 -26.67
C SER A 331 -8.22 -9.92 -26.81
N CYS A 332 -7.42 -9.88 -25.72
CA CYS A 332 -6.12 -10.57 -25.57
C CYS A 332 -6.30 -11.87 -24.74
#